data_4cb5a5d28c6b060a9ad945436272df41
#
_entry.id   4cb5a5d28c6b060a9ad945436272df41
#
_cell.length_a   1.000
_cell.length_b   1.000
_cell.length_c   1.000
_cell.angle_alpha   90.00
_cell.angle_beta   90.00
_cell.angle_gamma   90.00
#
_symmetry.space_group_name_H-M   'P 1'
#
loop_
_entity.id
_entity.type
_entity.pdbx_description
1 polymer ?
#
loop_
_entity_poly.entity_id
_entity_poly.type
_entity_poly.pdbx_seq_one_letter_code
_entity_poly.pdbx_strand_id
1 'polypeptide(L)'
;MIPIIILTPKVIVSINGNDPAFRIATDDCIAICMRTAMYAFLLNLILKIENKKVRNVIISVVVLSQILIQGLAYIGVPEEKRGGPEHSDSSIEVANELLSTFNTNNTELYRYKDINQNLTENYPLVMDCPSISTFLHIVSKEQVLTHSQLGYTRNNTKLGDCGGTLLSDAILGIKYTLSSDEMDNKIYQKDGTSESGINLYEYKNMLPYGIIYENTEDIRTIPEEYNVYETQNYVYKNLFSKNEDMIQEITTQKQKIDNNGDLTKYKYTIRVNEKSYLYMHGNESNSKIYIMRVNGENVTIPWINNQDNTEYPYRYENGIINLGKFENQDVEIEVVCYKEDCNLKFATLPLEKFENFISNYKENTAKEINIENNKIKIKIENAKAGQKLFLPITYDTGWTGVNNGEVQDINRIFNTYISLDLKEGTNEIELTFIPAKMKLGIELSIATLVIILVYTFGIKKLIKKDGILDKIIVNLGFGIYIIITVGFYFKVYLMCIIQTIKQWIGLIE
;
A
#
# COMPACT_ATOMS: atom_id res chain seq x y z
N MET A 1 -11.92 35.84 -10.73
CA MET A 1 -11.63 34.44 -11.07
C MET A 1 -11.14 33.64 -9.83
N ILE A 2 -10.06 34.03 -9.15
CA ILE A 2 -9.52 33.31 -7.97
C ILE A 2 -10.55 33.14 -6.83
N PRO A 3 -11.35 34.16 -6.42
CA PRO A 3 -12.39 33.96 -5.41
C PRO A 3 -13.45 32.92 -5.80
N ILE A 4 -13.79 32.84 -7.09
CA ILE A 4 -14.75 31.85 -7.60
C ILE A 4 -14.16 30.43 -7.47
N ILE A 5 -12.87 30.26 -7.81
CA ILE A 5 -12.17 28.97 -7.71
C ILE A 5 -12.10 28.47 -6.25
N ILE A 6 -11.96 29.37 -5.28
CA ILE A 6 -11.88 29.05 -3.86
C ILE A 6 -13.26 28.78 -3.25
N LEU A 7 -14.29 29.51 -3.68
CA LEU A 7 -15.64 29.36 -3.15
C LEU A 7 -16.40 28.18 -3.77
N THR A 8 -16.06 27.78 -5.00
CA THR A 8 -16.74 26.67 -5.69
C THR A 8 -16.67 25.33 -4.93
N PRO A 9 -15.51 24.89 -4.39
CA PRO A 9 -15.44 23.68 -3.56
C PRO A 9 -16.36 23.74 -2.34
N LYS A 10 -16.48 24.91 -1.71
CA LYS A 10 -17.36 25.10 -0.54
C LYS A 10 -18.83 25.01 -0.87
N VAL A 11 -19.23 25.51 -2.04
CA VAL A 11 -20.60 25.36 -2.55
C VAL A 11 -20.89 23.90 -2.87
N ILE A 12 -19.96 23.18 -3.48
CA ILE A 12 -20.10 21.74 -3.80
C ILE A 12 -20.21 20.91 -2.51
N VAL A 13 -19.38 21.18 -1.50
CA VAL A 13 -19.47 20.51 -0.19
C VAL A 13 -20.81 20.81 0.50
N SER A 14 -21.30 22.05 0.40
CA SER A 14 -22.60 22.42 0.96
C SER A 14 -23.79 21.72 0.27
N ILE A 15 -23.64 21.39 -1.02
CA ILE A 15 -24.64 20.67 -1.81
C ILE A 15 -24.57 19.15 -1.55
N ASN A 16 -23.37 18.57 -1.43
CA ASN A 16 -23.14 17.12 -1.32
C ASN A 16 -23.03 16.60 0.13
N GLY A 17 -23.26 17.43 1.15
CA GLY A 17 -23.12 17.00 2.53
C GLY A 17 -21.66 16.97 3.02
N ASN A 18 -21.39 16.20 4.06
CA ASN A 18 -20.13 16.21 4.82
C ASN A 18 -18.96 15.42 4.21
N ASP A 19 -18.67 15.52 2.95
CA ASP A 19 -17.47 14.90 2.38
C ASP A 19 -16.19 15.59 2.90
N PRO A 20 -15.37 14.93 3.75
CA PRO A 20 -14.19 15.55 4.36
C PRO A 20 -13.09 15.90 3.34
N ALA A 21 -13.10 15.32 2.15
CA ALA A 21 -12.09 15.57 1.12
C ALA A 21 -12.08 17.01 0.57
N PHE A 22 -13.14 17.77 0.80
CA PHE A 22 -13.30 19.16 0.31
C PHE A 22 -13.48 20.20 1.41
N ARG A 23 -13.24 19.86 2.67
CA ARG A 23 -13.35 20.82 3.78
C ARG A 23 -12.18 21.79 3.78
N ILE A 24 -12.33 22.93 3.11
CA ILE A 24 -11.48 24.09 3.35
C ILE A 24 -12.15 24.93 4.46
N ALA A 25 -11.47 25.12 5.58
CA ALA A 25 -12.00 25.94 6.68
C ALA A 25 -12.35 27.36 6.18
N THR A 26 -13.41 27.95 6.74
CA THR A 26 -13.88 29.28 6.30
C THR A 26 -12.78 30.33 6.47
N ASP A 27 -12.00 30.21 7.54
CA ASP A 27 -10.91 31.13 7.87
C ASP A 27 -9.77 31.03 6.85
N ASP A 28 -9.47 29.82 6.36
CA ASP A 28 -8.47 29.62 5.31
C ASP A 28 -8.92 30.22 3.98
N CYS A 29 -10.23 30.09 3.62
CA CYS A 29 -10.76 30.75 2.43
C CYS A 29 -10.66 32.26 2.51
N ILE A 30 -11.01 32.86 3.65
CA ILE A 30 -10.90 34.30 3.89
C ILE A 30 -9.43 34.74 3.80
N ALA A 31 -8.53 34.03 4.47
CA ALA A 31 -7.10 34.33 4.45
C ALA A 31 -6.51 34.24 3.03
N ILE A 32 -6.88 33.23 2.24
CA ILE A 32 -6.44 33.10 0.84
C ILE A 32 -6.99 34.25 -0.02
N CYS A 33 -8.27 34.60 0.14
CA CYS A 33 -8.89 35.73 -0.59
C CYS A 33 -8.20 37.06 -0.25
N MET A 34 -7.96 37.33 1.03
CA MET A 34 -7.26 38.54 1.50
C MET A 34 -5.83 38.61 0.96
N ARG A 35 -5.06 37.53 1.05
CA ARG A 35 -3.69 37.44 0.52
C ARG A 35 -3.69 37.69 -1.00
N THR A 36 -4.61 37.07 -1.74
CA THR A 36 -4.72 37.22 -3.19
C THR A 36 -5.05 38.66 -3.58
N ALA A 37 -6.00 39.31 -2.88
CA ALA A 37 -6.35 40.71 -3.10
C ALA A 37 -5.16 41.65 -2.80
N MET A 38 -4.43 41.40 -1.72
CA MET A 38 -3.24 42.14 -1.36
C MET A 38 -2.13 42.03 -2.42
N TYR A 39 -1.87 40.81 -2.92
CA TYR A 39 -0.87 40.61 -3.97
C TYR A 39 -1.29 41.23 -5.30
N ALA A 40 -2.56 41.18 -5.67
CA ALA A 40 -3.08 41.84 -6.87
C ALA A 40 -2.92 43.38 -6.77
N PHE A 41 -3.17 43.93 -5.58
CA PHE A 41 -2.99 45.35 -5.31
C PHE A 41 -1.49 45.75 -5.37
N LEU A 42 -0.61 44.99 -4.70
CA LEU A 42 0.84 45.21 -4.74
C LEU A 42 1.39 45.11 -6.16
N LEU A 43 0.97 44.10 -6.91
CA LEU A 43 1.38 43.92 -8.31
C LEU A 43 0.96 45.14 -9.16
N ASN A 44 -0.27 45.65 -8.97
CA ASN A 44 -0.73 46.83 -9.67
C ASN A 44 0.11 48.08 -9.34
N LEU A 45 0.51 48.25 -8.07
CA LEU A 45 1.41 49.35 -7.69
C LEU A 45 2.79 49.20 -8.31
N ILE A 46 3.35 47.97 -8.28
CA ILE A 46 4.68 47.65 -8.82
C ILE A 46 4.73 47.89 -10.34
N LEU A 47 3.65 47.54 -11.07
CA LEU A 47 3.56 47.74 -12.52
C LEU A 47 3.54 49.23 -12.92
N LYS A 48 3.15 50.14 -12.03
CA LYS A 48 3.19 51.59 -12.25
C LYS A 48 4.59 52.19 -12.12
N ILE A 49 5.59 51.46 -11.64
CA ILE A 49 6.97 51.92 -11.53
C ILE A 49 7.60 51.97 -12.90
N GLU A 50 7.97 53.17 -13.36
CA GLU A 50 8.53 53.40 -14.70
C GLU A 50 9.95 52.84 -14.82
N ASN A 51 10.76 52.94 -13.75
CA ASN A 51 12.12 52.40 -13.75
C ASN A 51 12.14 50.87 -13.72
N LYS A 52 12.45 50.27 -14.90
CA LYS A 52 12.46 48.80 -15.07
C LYS A 52 13.41 48.07 -14.13
N LYS A 53 14.59 48.66 -13.78
CA LYS A 53 15.53 48.02 -12.87
C LYS A 53 14.97 47.95 -11.46
N VAL A 54 14.45 49.07 -10.98
CA VAL A 54 13.80 49.15 -9.64
C VAL A 54 12.59 48.23 -9.58
N ARG A 55 11.74 48.25 -10.58
CA ARG A 55 10.58 47.36 -10.67
C ARG A 55 10.97 45.87 -10.59
N ASN A 56 11.97 45.45 -11.35
CA ASN A 56 12.41 44.05 -11.35
C ASN A 56 13.03 43.64 -10.02
N VAL A 57 13.79 44.52 -9.36
CA VAL A 57 14.32 44.26 -8.01
C VAL A 57 13.19 44.09 -7.03
N ILE A 58 12.17 44.97 -7.04
CA ILE A 58 11.02 44.86 -6.12
C ILE A 58 10.24 43.55 -6.38
N ILE A 59 9.99 43.18 -7.65
CA ILE A 59 9.36 41.89 -7.98
C ILE A 59 10.17 40.73 -7.41
N SER A 60 11.49 40.74 -7.61
CA SER A 60 12.36 39.67 -7.08
C SER A 60 12.31 39.59 -5.56
N VAL A 61 12.34 40.71 -4.87
CA VAL A 61 12.23 40.76 -3.40
C VAL A 61 10.88 40.22 -2.92
N VAL A 62 9.78 40.63 -3.59
CA VAL A 62 8.43 40.13 -3.24
C VAL A 62 8.33 38.63 -3.46
N VAL A 63 8.84 38.09 -4.58
CA VAL A 63 8.81 36.65 -4.85
C VAL A 63 9.68 35.87 -3.83
N LEU A 64 10.89 36.34 -3.56
CA LEU A 64 11.77 35.71 -2.57
C LEU A 64 11.18 35.76 -1.17
N SER A 65 10.61 36.90 -0.76
CA SER A 65 9.93 37.00 0.54
C SER A 65 8.72 36.08 0.63
N GLN A 66 7.98 35.90 -0.44
CA GLN A 66 6.85 34.96 -0.47
C GLN A 66 7.30 33.52 -0.31
N ILE A 67 8.37 33.10 -1.00
CA ILE A 67 8.95 31.76 -0.86
C ILE A 67 9.43 31.55 0.57
N LEU A 68 10.12 32.53 1.15
CA LEU A 68 10.61 32.46 2.53
C LEU A 68 9.45 32.39 3.54
N ILE A 69 8.43 33.24 3.40
CA ILE A 69 7.27 33.24 4.31
C ILE A 69 6.51 31.92 4.22
N GLN A 70 6.30 31.38 3.00
CA GLN A 70 5.64 30.09 2.86
C GLN A 70 6.48 28.95 3.41
N GLY A 71 7.80 28.98 3.16
CA GLY A 71 8.73 28.00 3.74
C GLY A 71 8.74 28.03 5.26
N LEU A 72 8.85 29.21 5.84
CA LEU A 72 8.83 29.41 7.30
C LEU A 72 7.47 29.05 7.91
N ALA A 73 6.36 29.37 7.22
CA ALA A 73 5.03 28.99 7.68
C ALA A 73 4.83 27.47 7.65
N TYR A 74 5.42 26.78 6.66
CA TYR A 74 5.40 25.32 6.59
C TYR A 74 6.26 24.68 7.69
N ILE A 75 7.47 25.20 7.93
CA ILE A 75 8.38 24.73 8.98
C ILE A 75 7.85 25.10 10.38
N GLY A 76 7.21 26.25 10.51
CA GLY A 76 6.70 26.79 11.78
C GLY A 76 5.31 26.29 12.20
N VAL A 77 4.72 25.31 11.50
CA VAL A 77 3.50 24.64 12.00
C VAL A 77 3.90 23.90 13.28
N PRO A 78 3.28 24.19 14.45
CA PRO A 78 3.58 23.49 15.69
C PRO A 78 3.46 21.98 15.52
N GLU A 79 4.37 21.22 16.09
CA GLU A 79 4.40 19.75 16.01
C GLU A 79 3.06 19.14 16.40
N GLU A 80 2.41 19.68 17.42
CA GLU A 80 1.06 19.29 17.86
C GLU A 80 -0.02 19.35 16.76
N LYS A 81 0.16 20.21 15.74
CA LYS A 81 -0.78 20.35 14.60
C LYS A 81 -0.40 19.53 13.37
N ARG A 82 0.80 18.95 13.35
CA ARG A 82 1.25 18.13 12.22
C ARG A 82 0.73 16.70 12.26
N GLY A 83 -0.12 16.34 13.23
CA GLY A 83 -0.63 14.97 13.36
C GLY A 83 0.51 14.00 13.64
N GLY A 84 1.03 14.01 14.88
CA GLY A 84 1.83 12.94 15.42
C GLY A 84 3.25 12.73 14.90
N PRO A 85 4.19 13.70 15.09
CA PRO A 85 5.60 13.33 15.03
C PRO A 85 5.96 12.28 16.07
N GLU A 86 5.34 12.30 17.23
CA GLU A 86 5.63 11.36 18.31
C GLU A 86 5.48 9.89 17.92
N HIS A 87 4.47 9.55 17.09
CA HIS A 87 4.32 8.18 16.60
C HIS A 87 5.25 7.82 15.46
N SER A 88 5.58 8.78 14.57
CA SER A 88 6.49 8.50 13.46
C SER A 88 7.94 8.46 13.93
N ASP A 89 8.33 9.35 14.83
CA ASP A 89 9.70 9.42 15.32
C ASP A 89 10.00 8.22 16.22
N SER A 90 9.09 7.84 17.12
CA SER A 90 9.24 6.63 17.93
C SER A 90 9.30 5.36 17.06
N SER A 91 8.49 5.27 16.00
CA SER A 91 8.53 4.13 15.08
C SER A 91 9.84 4.07 14.28
N ILE A 92 10.40 5.23 13.88
CA ILE A 92 11.70 5.29 13.20
C ILE A 92 12.83 4.94 14.16
N GLU A 93 12.78 5.43 15.40
CA GLU A 93 13.76 5.08 16.43
C GLU A 93 13.78 3.59 16.71
N VAL A 94 12.60 2.98 16.90
CA VAL A 94 12.47 1.53 17.09
C VAL A 94 12.93 0.76 15.84
N ALA A 95 12.61 1.20 14.64
CA ALA A 95 13.07 0.56 13.41
C ALA A 95 14.60 0.62 13.27
N ASN A 96 15.23 1.75 13.62
CA ASN A 96 16.69 1.89 13.64
C ASN A 96 17.34 1.02 14.73
N GLU A 97 16.73 0.93 15.89
CA GLU A 97 17.16 0.02 16.96
C GLU A 97 17.13 -1.44 16.46
N LEU A 98 16.03 -1.87 15.85
CA LEU A 98 15.87 -3.21 15.28
C LEU A 98 16.91 -3.48 14.18
N LEU A 99 17.18 -2.51 13.31
CA LEU A 99 18.21 -2.61 12.28
C LEU A 99 19.61 -2.81 12.88
N SER A 100 19.90 -2.13 14.00
CA SER A 100 21.19 -2.26 14.69
C SER A 100 21.32 -3.58 15.48
N THR A 101 20.20 -4.11 15.98
CA THR A 101 20.12 -5.31 16.81
C THR A 101 20.09 -6.56 15.95
N PHE A 102 19.34 -6.54 14.86
CA PHE A 102 19.16 -7.67 13.97
C PHE A 102 19.96 -7.50 12.69
N ASN A 103 20.77 -8.50 12.34
CA ASN A 103 21.47 -8.50 11.07
C ASN A 103 20.49 -8.82 9.92
N THR A 104 19.96 -7.78 9.27
CA THR A 104 19.06 -7.92 8.13
C THR A 104 19.78 -8.20 6.80
N ASN A 105 21.12 -8.25 6.79
CA ASN A 105 21.96 -8.52 5.61
C ASN A 105 21.94 -10.02 5.25
N ASN A 106 20.76 -10.60 5.08
CA ASN A 106 20.63 -11.96 4.59
C ASN A 106 20.83 -12.00 3.07
N THR A 107 21.67 -12.93 2.62
CA THR A 107 21.87 -13.19 1.17
C THR A 107 20.64 -13.84 0.53
N GLU A 108 19.73 -14.36 1.33
CA GLU A 108 18.47 -14.95 0.89
C GLU A 108 17.35 -13.93 0.93
N LEU A 109 16.55 -13.89 -0.13
CA LEU A 109 15.41 -12.99 -0.22
C LEU A 109 14.22 -13.57 0.54
N TYR A 110 13.93 -13.00 1.71
CA TYR A 110 12.72 -13.27 2.48
C TYR A 110 12.11 -11.98 2.99
N ARG A 111 10.80 -12.01 3.23
CA ARG A 111 10.08 -10.87 3.79
C ARG A 111 9.95 -10.94 5.30
N TYR A 112 9.82 -9.75 5.85
CA TYR A 112 9.50 -9.47 7.25
C TYR A 112 8.04 -9.09 7.39
N LYS A 113 7.44 -9.36 8.56
CA LYS A 113 6.15 -8.82 8.96
C LYS A 113 6.15 -8.43 10.44
N ASP A 114 5.38 -7.41 10.80
CA ASP A 114 5.13 -6.97 12.17
C ASP A 114 3.70 -7.33 12.56
N ILE A 115 3.52 -8.39 13.35
CA ILE A 115 2.19 -8.92 13.67
C ILE A 115 1.46 -8.15 14.75
N ASN A 116 2.13 -7.27 15.50
CA ASN A 116 1.54 -6.47 16.56
C ASN A 116 1.38 -5.00 16.19
N GLN A 117 1.74 -4.60 14.95
CA GLN A 117 1.77 -3.20 14.52
C GLN A 117 2.60 -2.29 15.43
N ASN A 118 3.75 -2.76 15.89
CA ASN A 118 4.70 -1.98 16.65
C ASN A 118 5.29 -0.83 15.83
N LEU A 119 5.34 -1.01 14.51
CA LEU A 119 5.95 -0.09 13.55
C LEU A 119 4.89 0.50 12.60
N THR A 120 5.23 1.62 11.96
CA THR A 120 4.42 2.18 10.88
C THR A 120 4.60 1.39 9.59
N GLU A 121 3.67 1.52 8.64
CA GLU A 121 3.63 0.71 7.41
C GLU A 121 4.88 0.82 6.53
N ASN A 122 5.63 1.94 6.63
CA ASN A 122 6.85 2.16 5.85
C ASN A 122 8.14 1.79 6.61
N TYR A 123 8.05 1.06 7.73
CA TYR A 123 9.21 0.56 8.45
C TYR A 123 10.21 -0.22 7.56
N PRO A 124 9.76 -0.95 6.51
CA PRO A 124 10.68 -1.69 5.64
C PRO A 124 11.68 -0.79 4.93
N LEU A 125 11.31 0.47 4.64
CA LEU A 125 12.21 1.45 4.03
C LEU A 125 13.30 1.94 5.00
N VAL A 126 13.00 1.97 6.31
CA VAL A 126 13.97 2.34 7.35
C VAL A 126 14.90 1.18 7.67
N MET A 127 14.33 -0.02 7.77
CA MET A 127 15.08 -1.25 8.10
C MET A 127 15.80 -1.87 6.89
N ASP A 128 15.64 -1.32 5.69
CA ASP A 128 16.15 -1.89 4.43
C ASP A 128 15.84 -3.39 4.30
N CYS A 129 14.61 -3.76 4.63
CA CYS A 129 14.15 -5.14 4.59
C CYS A 129 12.90 -5.29 3.73
N PRO A 130 12.74 -6.39 2.97
CA PRO A 130 11.53 -6.64 2.20
C PRO A 130 10.33 -6.90 3.11
N SER A 131 9.18 -6.31 2.80
CA SER A 131 7.89 -6.59 3.43
C SER A 131 6.75 -6.42 2.43
N ILE A 132 5.54 -6.82 2.83
CA ILE A 132 4.29 -6.51 2.13
C ILE A 132 3.65 -5.23 2.67
N SER A 133 4.19 -4.69 3.77
CA SER A 133 3.70 -3.47 4.41
C SER A 133 4.14 -2.24 3.63
N THR A 134 3.21 -1.33 3.36
CA THR A 134 3.51 -0.07 2.65
C THR A 134 2.41 0.97 2.83
N PHE A 135 2.81 2.23 2.85
CA PHE A 135 1.90 3.37 2.74
C PHE A 135 2.29 4.23 1.54
N LEU A 136 1.53 4.10 0.47
CA LEU A 136 1.71 4.87 -0.76
C LEU A 136 0.37 5.40 -1.24
N HIS A 137 0.31 6.68 -1.58
CA HIS A 137 -0.90 7.27 -2.19
C HIS A 137 -1.19 6.76 -3.62
N ILE A 138 -0.23 6.05 -4.22
CA ILE A 138 -0.34 5.47 -5.56
C ILE A 138 -0.13 3.95 -5.44
N VAL A 139 -1.18 3.25 -5.01
CA VAL A 139 -1.23 1.78 -4.99
C VAL A 139 -2.24 1.33 -6.03
N SER A 140 -1.94 0.26 -6.77
CA SER A 140 -2.90 -0.26 -7.75
C SER A 140 -4.11 -0.88 -7.03
N LYS A 141 -5.28 -0.75 -7.65
CA LYS A 141 -6.51 -1.39 -7.14
C LYS A 141 -6.32 -2.90 -7.00
N GLU A 142 -5.69 -3.52 -7.96
CA GLU A 142 -5.43 -4.95 -8.00
C GLU A 142 -4.54 -5.40 -6.84
N GLN A 143 -3.53 -4.61 -6.50
CA GLN A 143 -2.66 -4.90 -5.35
C GLN A 143 -3.44 -4.83 -4.03
N VAL A 144 -4.25 -3.78 -3.85
CA VAL A 144 -5.08 -3.61 -2.64
C VAL A 144 -6.06 -4.77 -2.51
N LEU A 145 -6.74 -5.15 -3.60
CA LEU A 145 -7.69 -6.26 -3.60
C LEU A 145 -7.03 -7.59 -3.27
N THR A 146 -5.93 -7.94 -3.95
CA THR A 146 -5.23 -9.21 -3.70
C THR A 146 -4.69 -9.29 -2.28
N HIS A 147 -4.14 -8.20 -1.76
CA HIS A 147 -3.66 -8.12 -0.38
C HIS A 147 -4.78 -8.43 0.62
N SER A 148 -5.94 -7.82 0.43
CA SER A 148 -7.14 -8.07 1.21
C SER A 148 -7.68 -9.50 1.04
N GLN A 149 -7.76 -9.99 -0.20
CA GLN A 149 -8.22 -11.36 -0.49
C GLN A 149 -7.31 -12.44 0.11
N LEU A 150 -6.02 -12.16 0.29
CA LEU A 150 -5.10 -13.03 1.02
C LEU A 150 -5.21 -12.93 2.53
N GLY A 151 -6.05 -12.02 3.04
CA GLY A 151 -6.36 -11.89 4.46
C GLY A 151 -5.38 -11.03 5.26
N TYR A 152 -4.62 -10.15 4.61
CA TYR A 152 -3.80 -9.17 5.29
C TYR A 152 -4.56 -7.86 5.53
N THR A 153 -4.15 -7.13 6.56
CA THR A 153 -4.76 -5.87 6.94
C THR A 153 -4.55 -4.79 5.89
N ARG A 154 -5.55 -3.95 5.69
CA ARG A 154 -5.47 -2.80 4.78
C ARG A 154 -6.26 -1.59 5.27
N ASN A 155 -5.95 -0.45 4.70
CA ASN A 155 -6.78 0.74 4.66
C ASN A 155 -6.77 1.26 3.21
N ASN A 156 -7.46 2.32 2.87
CA ASN A 156 -7.58 2.84 1.48
C ASN A 156 -6.24 3.04 0.75
N THR A 157 -5.20 3.46 1.47
CA THR A 157 -3.86 3.75 0.92
C THR A 157 -2.73 3.03 1.65
N LYS A 158 -3.06 2.24 2.66
CA LYS A 158 -2.12 1.51 3.50
C LYS A 158 -2.36 0.02 3.34
N LEU A 159 -1.29 -0.71 3.11
CA LEU A 159 -1.24 -2.16 3.17
C LEU A 159 -0.45 -2.52 4.42
N GLY A 160 -1.09 -3.22 5.35
CA GLY A 160 -0.42 -3.73 6.55
C GLY A 160 0.06 -5.16 6.34
N ASP A 161 0.94 -5.63 7.18
CA ASP A 161 1.45 -7.00 7.15
C ASP A 161 0.89 -7.89 8.27
N CYS A 162 0.06 -7.33 9.14
CA CYS A 162 -0.73 -8.13 10.05
C CYS A 162 -1.78 -8.96 9.31
N GLY A 163 -2.18 -10.07 9.89
CA GLY A 163 -3.13 -11.00 9.28
C GLY A 163 -2.44 -12.08 8.45
N GLY A 164 -3.18 -12.58 7.44
CA GLY A 164 -2.75 -13.76 6.69
C GLY A 164 -2.75 -15.06 7.49
N THR A 165 -2.31 -16.13 6.88
CA THR A 165 -2.08 -17.43 7.49
C THR A 165 -0.65 -17.90 7.19
N LEU A 166 -0.19 -18.98 7.81
CA LEU A 166 1.11 -19.58 7.44
C LEU A 166 1.17 -19.97 5.95
N LEU A 167 0.03 -20.30 5.34
CA LEU A 167 -0.02 -20.60 3.90
C LEU A 167 0.22 -19.36 3.05
N SER A 168 -0.47 -18.27 3.33
CA SER A 168 -0.23 -17.00 2.60
C SER A 168 1.17 -16.45 2.87
N ASP A 169 1.68 -16.58 4.09
CA ASP A 169 3.05 -16.20 4.44
C ASP A 169 4.06 -17.01 3.59
N ALA A 170 3.87 -18.32 3.46
CA ALA A 170 4.73 -19.18 2.65
C ALA A 170 4.70 -18.80 1.16
N ILE A 171 3.51 -18.53 0.60
CA ILE A 171 3.34 -18.11 -0.80
C ILE A 171 4.05 -16.78 -1.06
N LEU A 172 3.98 -15.85 -0.10
CA LEU A 172 4.56 -14.52 -0.22
C LEU A 172 6.04 -14.43 0.24
N GLY A 173 6.62 -15.52 0.70
CA GLY A 173 8.01 -15.57 1.16
C GLY A 173 8.26 -14.79 2.46
N ILE A 174 7.26 -14.73 3.36
CA ILE A 174 7.39 -14.11 4.68
C ILE A 174 7.98 -15.12 5.65
N LYS A 175 9.22 -14.94 6.03
CA LYS A 175 9.97 -15.84 6.92
C LYS A 175 10.20 -15.24 8.29
N TYR A 176 10.40 -13.95 8.35
CA TYR A 176 10.74 -13.23 9.57
C TYR A 176 9.52 -12.51 10.14
N THR A 177 9.35 -12.62 11.45
CA THR A 177 8.22 -12.03 12.18
C THR A 177 8.73 -11.19 13.34
N LEU A 178 8.37 -9.93 13.36
CA LEU A 178 8.52 -9.03 14.50
C LEU A 178 7.30 -9.17 15.40
N SER A 179 7.53 -9.41 16.69
CA SER A 179 6.45 -9.59 17.66
C SER A 179 6.85 -9.11 19.05
N SER A 180 5.97 -8.39 19.72
CA SER A 180 6.05 -8.12 21.15
C SER A 180 5.59 -9.29 22.02
N ASP A 181 4.92 -10.27 21.41
CA ASP A 181 4.46 -11.48 22.09
C ASP A 181 5.43 -12.65 21.89
N GLU A 182 5.42 -13.60 22.82
CA GLU A 182 6.19 -14.84 22.67
C GLU A 182 5.50 -15.78 21.67
N MET A 183 6.27 -16.28 20.70
CA MET A 183 5.79 -17.21 19.68
C MET A 183 6.17 -18.66 20.01
N ASP A 184 5.47 -19.61 19.38
CA ASP A 184 5.72 -21.05 19.56
C ASP A 184 7.14 -21.45 19.12
N ASN A 185 8.00 -21.76 20.07
CA ASN A 185 9.41 -22.11 19.85
C ASN A 185 9.63 -23.43 19.07
N LYS A 186 8.60 -24.25 18.91
CA LYS A 186 8.65 -25.46 18.07
C LYS A 186 8.63 -25.14 16.59
N ILE A 187 8.02 -24.04 16.23
CA ILE A 187 7.80 -23.59 14.85
C ILE A 187 8.75 -22.45 14.52
N TYR A 188 8.88 -21.51 15.44
CA TYR A 188 9.71 -20.32 15.27
C TYR A 188 11.00 -20.42 16.07
N GLN A 189 12.06 -19.88 15.52
CA GLN A 189 13.31 -19.65 16.21
C GLN A 189 13.40 -18.18 16.57
N LYS A 190 13.63 -17.88 17.85
CA LYS A 190 13.88 -16.53 18.31
C LYS A 190 15.32 -16.15 18.03
N ASP A 191 15.54 -15.13 17.22
CA ASP A 191 16.88 -14.65 16.85
C ASP A 191 17.38 -13.53 17.77
N GLY A 192 16.49 -12.83 18.44
CA GLY A 192 16.86 -11.78 19.38
C GLY A 192 15.67 -11.00 19.92
N THR A 193 15.97 -10.10 20.86
CA THR A 193 15.01 -9.14 21.43
C THR A 193 15.64 -7.77 21.43
N SER A 194 14.93 -6.75 20.97
CA SER A 194 15.35 -5.36 21.01
C SER A 194 15.20 -4.76 22.42
N GLU A 195 15.82 -3.62 22.67
CA GLU A 195 15.66 -2.87 23.94
C GLU A 195 14.22 -2.45 24.17
N SER A 196 13.48 -2.16 23.07
CA SER A 196 12.05 -1.86 23.10
C SER A 196 11.14 -3.07 23.35
N GLY A 197 11.72 -4.27 23.51
CA GLY A 197 10.99 -5.50 23.81
C GLY A 197 10.37 -6.21 22.60
N ILE A 198 10.73 -5.83 21.40
CA ILE A 198 10.27 -6.49 20.18
C ILE A 198 11.22 -7.64 19.86
N ASN A 199 10.65 -8.82 19.63
CA ASN A 199 11.38 -10.02 19.29
C ASN A 199 11.39 -10.22 17.78
N LEU A 200 12.52 -10.70 17.24
CA LEU A 200 12.62 -11.23 15.90
C LEU A 200 12.53 -12.76 15.95
N TYR A 201 11.60 -13.29 15.17
CA TYR A 201 11.42 -14.73 15.00
C TYR A 201 11.65 -15.12 13.54
N GLU A 202 12.36 -16.22 13.34
CA GLU A 202 12.50 -16.89 12.06
C GLU A 202 11.56 -18.10 12.02
N TYR A 203 10.73 -18.22 10.99
CA TYR A 203 9.99 -19.44 10.70
C TYR A 203 10.95 -20.49 10.10
N LYS A 204 11.20 -21.57 10.82
CA LYS A 204 12.25 -22.55 10.48
C LYS A 204 12.05 -23.27 9.15
N ASN A 205 10.81 -23.42 8.72
CA ASN A 205 10.46 -24.25 7.58
C ASN A 205 9.62 -23.49 6.56
N MET A 206 10.19 -22.44 5.95
CA MET A 206 9.52 -21.58 4.96
C MET A 206 9.94 -21.93 3.54
N LEU A 207 9.07 -21.66 2.56
CA LEU A 207 9.41 -21.74 1.14
C LEU A 207 10.37 -20.61 0.75
N PRO A 208 11.44 -20.92 -0.01
CA PRO A 208 12.24 -19.89 -0.64
C PRO A 208 11.43 -19.02 -1.59
N TYR A 209 11.90 -17.81 -1.81
CA TYR A 209 11.30 -16.88 -2.77
C TYR A 209 11.44 -17.40 -4.20
N GLY A 210 10.38 -17.22 -5.01
CA GLY A 210 10.41 -17.69 -6.41
C GLY A 210 10.01 -19.17 -6.57
N ILE A 211 8.72 -19.41 -6.73
CA ILE A 211 8.12 -20.75 -6.83
C ILE A 211 8.06 -21.19 -8.30
N ILE A 212 8.63 -22.36 -8.60
CA ILE A 212 8.52 -22.98 -9.92
C ILE A 212 7.25 -23.82 -9.96
N TYR A 213 6.38 -23.57 -10.94
CA TYR A 213 5.08 -24.20 -11.04
C TYR A 213 4.74 -24.61 -12.48
N GLU A 214 3.77 -25.51 -12.61
CA GLU A 214 3.20 -25.93 -13.89
C GLU A 214 1.69 -25.69 -13.85
N ASN A 215 1.19 -24.85 -14.75
CA ASN A 215 -0.25 -24.64 -14.89
C ASN A 215 -0.56 -24.17 -16.30
N THR A 216 -1.56 -24.77 -16.91
CA THR A 216 -2.07 -24.42 -18.26
C THR A 216 -3.34 -23.58 -18.21
N GLU A 217 -3.96 -23.42 -17.04
CA GLU A 217 -5.19 -22.64 -16.87
C GLU A 217 -4.90 -21.14 -16.84
N ASP A 218 -5.93 -20.36 -17.13
CA ASP A 218 -5.87 -18.90 -17.00
C ASP A 218 -6.06 -18.49 -15.54
N ILE A 219 -4.96 -18.25 -14.84
CA ILE A 219 -4.91 -17.81 -13.44
C ILE A 219 -4.60 -16.32 -13.28
N ARG A 220 -4.90 -15.50 -14.32
CA ARG A 220 -4.64 -14.06 -14.26
C ARG A 220 -5.46 -13.35 -13.21
N THR A 221 -6.65 -13.83 -12.92
CA THR A 221 -7.56 -13.22 -11.97
C THR A 221 -7.97 -14.18 -10.86
N ILE A 222 -8.15 -13.67 -9.65
CA ILE A 222 -8.80 -14.36 -8.54
C ILE A 222 -10.30 -14.05 -8.64
N PRO A 223 -11.20 -15.05 -8.53
CA PRO A 223 -12.63 -14.81 -8.50
C PRO A 223 -13.02 -13.83 -7.38
N GLU A 224 -13.85 -12.83 -7.69
CA GLU A 224 -14.23 -11.77 -6.74
C GLU A 224 -15.11 -12.31 -5.59
N GLU A 225 -15.87 -13.37 -5.84
CA GLU A 225 -16.75 -14.02 -4.87
C GLU A 225 -16.01 -14.84 -3.80
N TYR A 226 -14.73 -15.15 -4.00
CA TYR A 226 -13.96 -15.94 -3.05
C TYR A 226 -13.69 -15.17 -1.77
N ASN A 227 -13.95 -15.82 -0.64
CA ASN A 227 -13.50 -15.33 0.66
C ASN A 227 -11.97 -15.55 0.83
N VAL A 228 -11.43 -15.07 1.92
CA VAL A 228 -9.97 -15.09 2.16
C VAL A 228 -9.38 -16.51 2.19
N TYR A 229 -10.13 -17.51 2.67
CA TYR A 229 -9.67 -18.90 2.74
C TYR A 229 -9.79 -19.60 1.38
N GLU A 230 -10.88 -19.37 0.66
CA GLU A 230 -11.07 -19.84 -0.71
C GLU A 230 -10.00 -19.26 -1.64
N THR A 231 -9.68 -17.98 -1.48
CA THR A 231 -8.61 -17.31 -2.22
C THR A 231 -7.25 -17.97 -1.98
N GLN A 232 -6.88 -18.19 -0.72
CA GLN A 232 -5.60 -18.82 -0.40
C GLN A 232 -5.53 -20.26 -0.94
N ASN A 233 -6.61 -21.02 -0.82
CA ASN A 233 -6.70 -22.36 -1.42
C ASN A 233 -6.63 -22.33 -2.94
N TYR A 234 -7.26 -21.35 -3.58
CA TYR A 234 -7.17 -21.17 -5.04
C TYR A 234 -5.73 -20.92 -5.48
N VAL A 235 -5.02 -20.00 -4.85
CA VAL A 235 -3.61 -19.72 -5.14
C VAL A 235 -2.74 -20.95 -4.87
N TYR A 236 -2.93 -21.63 -3.75
CA TYR A 236 -2.23 -22.84 -3.39
C TYR A 236 -2.43 -23.95 -4.43
N LYS A 237 -3.67 -24.25 -4.80
CA LYS A 237 -3.97 -25.32 -5.76
C LYS A 237 -3.34 -25.07 -7.13
N ASN A 238 -3.38 -23.84 -7.58
CA ASN A 238 -2.85 -23.45 -8.89
C ASN A 238 -1.31 -23.39 -8.94
N LEU A 239 -0.65 -22.94 -7.87
CA LEU A 239 0.82 -22.91 -7.82
C LEU A 239 1.44 -24.29 -7.59
N PHE A 240 0.77 -25.17 -6.87
CA PHE A 240 1.36 -26.44 -6.44
C PHE A 240 0.67 -27.67 -7.06
N SER A 241 -0.18 -27.47 -8.04
CA SER A 241 -0.92 -28.53 -8.75
C SER A 241 -1.63 -29.47 -7.77
N LYS A 242 -2.34 -28.91 -6.81
CA LYS A 242 -3.08 -29.64 -5.78
C LYS A 242 -4.58 -29.64 -6.06
N ASN A 243 -5.24 -30.73 -5.71
CA ASN A 243 -6.70 -30.85 -5.83
C ASN A 243 -7.41 -30.58 -4.50
N GLU A 244 -6.72 -30.76 -3.38
CA GLU A 244 -7.28 -30.60 -2.06
C GLU A 244 -6.96 -29.25 -1.44
N ASP A 245 -7.87 -28.73 -0.63
CA ASP A 245 -7.67 -27.51 0.12
C ASP A 245 -6.65 -27.73 1.26
N MET A 246 -5.75 -26.76 1.45
CA MET A 246 -4.84 -26.73 2.58
C MET A 246 -5.53 -26.15 3.81
N ILE A 247 -6.30 -25.08 3.62
CA ILE A 247 -7.08 -24.44 4.69
C ILE A 247 -8.49 -25.01 4.66
N GLN A 248 -8.98 -25.48 5.79
CA GLN A 248 -10.26 -26.11 5.93
C GLN A 248 -11.23 -25.18 6.65
N GLU A 249 -12.23 -24.66 5.94
CA GLU A 249 -13.28 -23.86 6.56
C GLU A 249 -14.15 -24.71 7.48
N ILE A 250 -14.53 -24.14 8.62
CA ILE A 250 -15.34 -24.81 9.64
C ILE A 250 -16.70 -24.14 9.72
N THR A 251 -17.74 -24.92 9.47
CA THR A 251 -19.10 -24.49 9.75
C THR A 251 -19.38 -24.60 11.23
N THR A 252 -19.72 -23.51 11.88
CA THR A 252 -20.03 -23.45 13.30
C THR A 252 -21.35 -22.76 13.55
N GLN A 253 -21.99 -23.10 14.66
CA GLN A 253 -23.22 -22.45 15.10
C GLN A 253 -22.89 -21.22 15.95
N LYS A 254 -23.50 -20.11 15.61
CA LYS A 254 -23.43 -18.85 16.33
C LYS A 254 -24.48 -18.84 17.46
N GLN A 255 -24.02 -18.73 18.68
CA GLN A 255 -24.91 -18.57 19.83
C GLN A 255 -24.86 -17.13 20.35
N LYS A 256 -26.00 -16.43 20.31
CA LYS A 256 -26.11 -15.11 20.93
C LYS A 256 -26.26 -15.31 22.46
N ILE A 257 -25.35 -14.70 23.23
CA ILE A 257 -25.36 -14.83 24.70
C ILE A 257 -26.01 -13.62 25.35
N ASP A 258 -25.69 -12.42 24.89
CA ASP A 258 -26.12 -11.17 25.51
C ASP A 258 -26.25 -10.05 24.49
N ASN A 259 -27.10 -9.07 24.81
CA ASN A 259 -27.26 -7.86 23.99
C ASN A 259 -27.42 -6.67 24.93
N ASN A 260 -26.46 -5.78 24.94
CA ASN A 260 -26.47 -4.56 25.75
C ASN A 260 -26.32 -3.32 24.86
N GLY A 261 -27.46 -2.76 24.46
CA GLY A 261 -27.52 -1.62 23.55
C GLY A 261 -26.95 -1.96 22.16
N ASP A 262 -25.92 -1.28 21.74
CA ASP A 262 -25.27 -1.50 20.43
C ASP A 262 -24.25 -2.65 20.43
N LEU A 263 -23.99 -3.27 21.61
CA LEU A 263 -23.02 -4.36 21.74
C LEU A 263 -23.74 -5.71 21.87
N THR A 264 -23.33 -6.66 21.05
CA THR A 264 -23.86 -8.04 21.10
C THR A 264 -22.71 -9.01 21.34
N LYS A 265 -22.92 -9.90 22.33
CA LYS A 265 -21.99 -10.96 22.68
C LYS A 265 -22.39 -12.26 22.01
N TYR A 266 -21.46 -12.88 21.30
CA TYR A 266 -21.61 -14.18 20.66
C TYR A 266 -20.60 -15.18 21.20
N LYS A 267 -21.03 -16.46 21.23
CA LYS A 267 -20.18 -17.60 21.52
C LYS A 267 -20.18 -18.57 20.33
N TYR A 268 -19.02 -19.09 20.04
CA TYR A 268 -18.80 -20.17 19.08
C TYR A 268 -18.06 -21.30 19.77
N THR A 269 -18.38 -22.53 19.40
CA THR A 269 -17.64 -23.73 19.85
C THR A 269 -17.15 -24.45 18.61
N ILE A 270 -15.85 -24.64 18.52
CA ILE A 270 -15.17 -25.22 17.36
C ILE A 270 -14.39 -26.45 17.80
N ARG A 271 -14.71 -27.60 17.20
CA ARG A 271 -13.93 -28.83 17.39
C ARG A 271 -12.70 -28.82 16.48
N VAL A 272 -11.51 -28.88 17.06
CA VAL A 272 -10.24 -29.07 16.37
C VAL A 272 -9.79 -30.51 16.58
N ASN A 273 -9.82 -31.34 15.51
CA ASN A 273 -9.57 -32.77 15.62
C ASN A 273 -8.09 -33.16 15.51
N GLU A 274 -7.31 -32.40 14.77
CA GLU A 274 -5.87 -32.62 14.56
C GLU A 274 -5.08 -31.35 14.88
N LYS A 275 -3.80 -31.47 15.11
CA LYS A 275 -2.93 -30.36 15.43
C LYS A 275 -2.95 -29.31 14.33
N SER A 276 -3.62 -28.19 14.59
CA SER A 276 -3.86 -27.13 13.61
C SER A 276 -3.74 -25.75 14.22
N TYR A 277 -3.39 -24.75 13.39
CA TYR A 277 -3.74 -23.38 13.70
C TYR A 277 -5.21 -23.14 13.40
N LEU A 278 -5.87 -22.41 14.30
CA LEU A 278 -7.23 -21.95 14.13
C LEU A 278 -7.21 -20.46 13.76
N TYR A 279 -7.89 -20.12 12.69
CA TYR A 279 -7.97 -18.76 12.16
C TYR A 279 -9.41 -18.28 12.16
N MET A 280 -9.58 -16.97 12.31
CA MET A 280 -10.86 -16.28 12.21
C MET A 280 -10.76 -15.10 11.27
N HIS A 281 -11.81 -14.88 10.47
CA HIS A 281 -11.95 -13.70 9.63
C HIS A 281 -13.35 -13.13 9.75
N GLY A 282 -13.44 -11.81 9.93
CA GLY A 282 -14.71 -11.08 9.95
C GLY A 282 -15.00 -10.44 8.59
N ASN A 283 -16.27 -10.33 8.23
CA ASN A 283 -16.67 -9.68 6.99
C ASN A 283 -16.46 -8.15 7.08
N GLU A 284 -15.97 -7.54 6.01
CA GLU A 284 -15.38 -6.20 5.91
C GLU A 284 -16.23 -5.04 6.43
N SER A 285 -17.51 -5.09 6.23
CA SER A 285 -18.34 -3.88 6.39
C SER A 285 -19.02 -3.72 7.73
N ASN A 286 -19.21 -4.80 8.52
CA ASN A 286 -20.10 -4.79 9.67
C ASN A 286 -19.55 -5.43 10.96
N SER A 287 -18.40 -6.09 10.96
CA SER A 287 -17.90 -6.83 12.12
C SER A 287 -16.95 -6.03 12.96
N LYS A 288 -17.45 -5.06 13.69
CA LYS A 288 -16.66 -4.36 14.70
C LYS A 288 -16.53 -5.26 15.94
N ILE A 289 -15.40 -5.96 16.03
CA ILE A 289 -15.07 -6.79 17.19
C ILE A 289 -14.37 -5.91 18.23
N TYR A 290 -14.95 -5.80 19.42
CA TYR A 290 -14.37 -5.01 20.51
C TYR A 290 -13.57 -5.84 21.49
N ILE A 291 -14.04 -7.03 21.78
CA ILE A 291 -13.43 -7.95 22.74
C ILE A 291 -13.49 -9.34 22.14
N MET A 292 -12.40 -10.06 22.23
CA MET A 292 -12.36 -11.46 21.85
C MET A 292 -11.69 -12.27 22.98
N ARG A 293 -12.26 -13.42 23.27
CA ARG A 293 -11.71 -14.39 24.18
C ARG A 293 -11.69 -15.76 23.54
N VAL A 294 -10.62 -16.47 23.76
CA VAL A 294 -10.44 -17.87 23.35
C VAL A 294 -10.19 -18.69 24.60
N ASN A 295 -11.07 -19.66 24.86
CA ASN A 295 -11.04 -20.48 26.11
C ASN A 295 -10.99 -19.63 27.40
N GLY A 296 -11.65 -18.47 27.37
CA GLY A 296 -11.72 -17.52 28.48
C GLY A 296 -10.56 -16.52 28.57
N GLU A 297 -9.49 -16.68 27.80
CA GLU A 297 -8.34 -15.77 27.75
C GLU A 297 -8.57 -14.67 26.70
N ASN A 298 -8.22 -13.43 27.02
CA ASN A 298 -8.33 -12.32 26.08
C ASN A 298 -7.32 -12.48 24.94
N VAL A 299 -7.76 -12.26 23.74
CA VAL A 299 -6.91 -12.19 22.54
C VAL A 299 -6.79 -10.73 22.12
N THR A 300 -5.57 -10.26 22.00
CA THR A 300 -5.26 -8.92 21.47
C THR A 300 -5.37 -8.95 19.97
N ILE A 301 -6.14 -8.01 19.40
CA ILE A 301 -6.23 -7.81 17.97
C ILE A 301 -5.42 -6.54 17.65
N PRO A 302 -4.24 -6.65 17.05
CA PRO A 302 -3.28 -5.53 16.94
C PRO A 302 -3.83 -4.29 16.23
N TRP A 303 -4.71 -4.49 15.25
CA TRP A 303 -5.29 -3.40 14.46
C TRP A 303 -6.58 -2.80 15.05
N ILE A 304 -6.99 -3.25 16.24
CA ILE A 304 -8.14 -2.68 16.96
C ILE A 304 -7.59 -1.79 18.08
N ASN A 305 -7.82 -0.48 17.97
CA ASN A 305 -7.44 0.42 19.03
C ASN A 305 -8.53 0.43 20.12
N ASN A 306 -8.32 -0.38 21.17
CA ASN A 306 -9.23 -0.48 22.30
C ASN A 306 -9.10 0.68 23.32
N GLN A 307 -8.12 1.58 23.14
CA GLN A 307 -7.81 2.62 24.12
C GLN A 307 -8.57 3.93 23.90
N ASP A 308 -9.00 4.17 22.67
CA ASP A 308 -9.77 5.37 22.38
C ASP A 308 -11.25 5.02 22.21
N ASN A 309 -12.11 5.58 23.04
CA ASN A 309 -13.56 5.67 22.87
C ASN A 309 -13.94 6.46 21.61
N THR A 310 -13.16 6.33 20.54
CA THR A 310 -13.38 7.05 19.30
C THR A 310 -14.39 6.31 18.43
N GLU A 311 -15.14 7.05 17.66
CA GLU A 311 -16.15 6.59 16.70
C GLU A 311 -15.61 5.57 15.66
N TYR A 312 -14.27 5.42 15.58
CA TYR A 312 -13.54 4.54 14.67
C TYR A 312 -12.48 3.69 15.39
N PRO A 313 -12.87 2.56 16.00
CA PRO A 313 -11.93 1.67 16.71
C PRO A 313 -10.98 0.91 15.75
N TYR A 314 -11.14 1.02 14.44
CA TYR A 314 -10.36 0.27 13.46
C TYR A 314 -9.37 1.16 12.73
N ARG A 315 -8.10 0.85 12.91
CA ARG A 315 -7.04 1.45 12.10
C ARG A 315 -6.92 0.78 10.73
N TYR A 316 -7.31 -0.49 10.65
CA TYR A 316 -7.25 -1.33 9.45
C TYR A 316 -8.44 -2.26 9.35
N GLU A 317 -8.65 -2.76 8.13
CA GLU A 317 -9.71 -3.70 7.78
C GLU A 317 -9.10 -5.04 7.34
N ASN A 318 -9.90 -6.11 7.41
CA ASN A 318 -9.71 -7.41 6.74
C ASN A 318 -8.62 -8.36 7.22
N GLY A 319 -7.90 -8.09 8.27
CA GLY A 319 -6.89 -9.05 8.73
C GLY A 319 -7.49 -10.37 9.22
N ILE A 320 -6.91 -11.51 8.82
CA ILE A 320 -7.18 -12.80 9.46
C ILE A 320 -6.55 -12.78 10.86
N ILE A 321 -7.30 -13.23 11.85
CA ILE A 321 -6.85 -13.34 13.23
C ILE A 321 -6.41 -14.76 13.49
N ASN A 322 -5.19 -14.95 13.96
CA ASN A 322 -4.69 -16.23 14.45
C ASN A 322 -5.16 -16.42 15.89
N LEU A 323 -6.02 -17.41 16.12
CA LEU A 323 -6.59 -17.73 17.44
C LEU A 323 -5.68 -18.68 18.27
N GLY A 324 -4.61 -19.17 17.67
CA GLY A 324 -3.68 -20.07 18.31
C GLY A 324 -3.68 -21.49 17.73
N LYS A 325 -2.89 -22.35 18.36
CA LYS A 325 -2.69 -23.74 17.97
C LYS A 325 -3.42 -24.67 18.92
N PHE A 326 -4.25 -25.56 18.36
CA PHE A 326 -5.09 -26.49 19.10
C PHE A 326 -4.95 -27.91 18.54
N GLU A 327 -5.27 -28.90 19.39
CA GLU A 327 -5.21 -30.32 19.03
C GLU A 327 -6.23 -31.10 19.87
N ASN A 328 -7.09 -31.89 19.23
CA ASN A 328 -8.04 -32.81 19.86
C ASN A 328 -8.92 -32.18 20.98
N GLN A 329 -9.35 -30.93 20.80
CA GLN A 329 -10.15 -30.22 21.80
C GLN A 329 -11.26 -29.37 21.17
N ASP A 330 -12.24 -29.05 21.97
CA ASP A 330 -13.21 -28.01 21.66
C ASP A 330 -12.64 -26.64 22.07
N VAL A 331 -12.72 -25.68 21.18
CA VAL A 331 -12.26 -24.31 21.41
C VAL A 331 -13.47 -23.40 21.54
N GLU A 332 -13.59 -22.75 22.68
CA GLU A 332 -14.62 -21.75 22.91
C GLU A 332 -14.15 -20.36 22.53
N ILE A 333 -14.90 -19.67 21.69
CA ILE A 333 -14.58 -18.33 21.23
C ILE A 333 -15.73 -17.40 21.59
N GLU A 334 -15.45 -16.40 22.40
CA GLU A 334 -16.41 -15.35 22.75
C GLU A 334 -15.97 -14.05 22.06
N VAL A 335 -16.92 -13.41 21.36
CA VAL A 335 -16.70 -12.12 20.72
C VAL A 335 -17.79 -11.14 21.11
N VAL A 336 -17.41 -9.90 21.32
CA VAL A 336 -18.30 -8.76 21.51
C VAL A 336 -18.23 -7.89 20.27
N CYS A 337 -19.33 -7.77 19.56
CA CYS A 337 -19.42 -7.02 18.30
C CYS A 337 -20.33 -5.81 18.46
N TYR A 338 -20.07 -4.77 17.67
CA TYR A 338 -20.96 -3.61 17.53
C TYR A 338 -22.06 -3.93 16.52
N LYS A 339 -23.30 -3.77 16.92
CA LYS A 339 -24.51 -4.19 16.19
C LYS A 339 -24.61 -5.71 15.99
N GLU A 340 -25.77 -6.16 15.50
CA GLU A 340 -26.11 -7.59 15.48
C GLU A 340 -25.39 -8.42 14.40
N ASP A 341 -24.68 -7.78 13.45
CA ASP A 341 -24.14 -8.44 12.26
C ASP A 341 -22.65 -8.76 12.38
N CYS A 342 -22.31 -9.70 13.26
CA CYS A 342 -21.00 -10.30 13.34
C CYS A 342 -20.98 -11.60 12.51
N ASN A 343 -20.61 -11.52 11.25
CA ASN A 343 -20.47 -12.69 10.39
C ASN A 343 -18.99 -13.13 10.38
N LEU A 344 -18.65 -14.10 11.24
CA LEU A 344 -17.30 -14.62 11.38
C LEU A 344 -17.19 -15.97 10.67
N LYS A 345 -16.12 -16.12 9.90
CA LYS A 345 -15.69 -17.38 9.31
C LYS A 345 -14.49 -17.91 10.05
N PHE A 346 -14.47 -19.22 10.27
CA PHE A 346 -13.39 -19.92 10.94
C PHE A 346 -12.79 -20.96 10.02
N ALA A 347 -11.48 -21.16 10.14
CA ALA A 347 -10.79 -22.18 9.38
C ALA A 347 -9.59 -22.74 10.15
N THR A 348 -9.23 -23.99 9.86
CA THR A 348 -8.04 -24.63 10.38
C THR A 348 -6.99 -24.83 9.29
N LEU A 349 -5.72 -24.76 9.69
CA LEU A 349 -4.57 -25.18 8.88
C LEU A 349 -3.88 -26.34 9.61
N PRO A 350 -4.01 -27.60 9.11
CA PRO A 350 -3.35 -28.76 9.68
C PRO A 350 -1.83 -28.64 9.56
N LEU A 351 -1.13 -28.62 10.70
CA LEU A 351 0.30 -28.32 10.74
C LEU A 351 1.14 -29.41 10.07
N GLU A 352 0.85 -30.67 10.32
CA GLU A 352 1.61 -31.77 9.71
C GLU A 352 1.47 -31.77 8.18
N LYS A 353 0.26 -31.55 7.67
CA LYS A 353 0.00 -31.44 6.22
C LYS A 353 0.76 -30.26 5.62
N PHE A 354 0.77 -29.12 6.33
CA PHE A 354 1.47 -27.91 5.89
C PHE A 354 2.99 -28.08 5.90
N GLU A 355 3.59 -28.61 6.97
CA GLU A 355 5.04 -28.84 7.06
C GLU A 355 5.53 -29.85 6.04
N ASN A 356 4.78 -30.94 5.80
CA ASN A 356 5.07 -31.90 4.74
C ASN A 356 5.02 -31.24 3.36
N PHE A 357 4.04 -30.39 3.13
CA PHE A 357 3.96 -29.62 1.89
C PHE A 357 5.19 -28.75 1.69
N ILE A 358 5.57 -27.93 2.66
CA ILE A 358 6.75 -27.04 2.57
C ILE A 358 8.01 -27.86 2.29
N SER A 359 8.23 -28.95 3.04
CA SER A 359 9.42 -29.79 2.91
C SER A 359 9.55 -30.41 1.50
N ASN A 360 8.42 -30.80 0.90
CA ASN A 360 8.39 -31.39 -0.43
C ASN A 360 8.61 -30.37 -1.58
N TYR A 361 8.32 -29.07 -1.33
CA TYR A 361 8.42 -28.06 -2.38
C TYR A 361 9.68 -27.17 -2.32
N LYS A 362 10.49 -27.26 -1.28
CA LYS A 362 11.73 -26.48 -1.16
C LYS A 362 12.67 -26.60 -2.36
N GLU A 363 12.69 -27.77 -2.99
CA GLU A 363 13.54 -28.01 -4.17
C GLU A 363 12.99 -27.38 -5.47
N ASN A 364 11.70 -27.05 -5.50
CA ASN A 364 11.02 -26.46 -6.68
C ASN A 364 10.97 -24.93 -6.59
N THR A 365 12.11 -24.33 -6.29
CA THR A 365 12.25 -22.89 -6.15
C THR A 365 13.48 -22.39 -6.88
N ALA A 366 13.56 -21.08 -7.11
CA ALA A 366 14.74 -20.47 -7.68
C ALA A 366 15.96 -20.69 -6.75
N LYS A 367 17.09 -21.03 -7.33
CA LYS A 367 18.32 -21.32 -6.55
C LYS A 367 18.97 -20.04 -6.03
N GLU A 368 18.96 -19.00 -6.82
CA GLU A 368 19.54 -17.72 -6.47
C GLU A 368 18.61 -16.60 -6.92
N ILE A 369 18.28 -15.69 -6.02
CA ILE A 369 17.59 -14.44 -6.33
C ILE A 369 18.34 -13.32 -5.65
N ASN A 370 18.79 -12.35 -6.44
CA ASN A 370 19.48 -11.16 -5.96
C ASN A 370 18.76 -9.90 -6.41
N ILE A 371 18.47 -9.00 -5.47
CA ILE A 371 17.85 -7.69 -5.75
C ILE A 371 18.90 -6.61 -5.55
N GLU A 372 19.19 -5.86 -6.60
CA GLU A 372 20.10 -4.73 -6.58
C GLU A 372 19.42 -3.49 -7.18
N ASN A 373 19.12 -2.50 -6.37
CA ASN A 373 18.42 -1.29 -6.79
C ASN A 373 17.10 -1.59 -7.53
N ASN A 374 17.08 -1.32 -8.84
CA ASN A 374 15.91 -1.56 -9.70
C ASN A 374 16.01 -2.84 -10.53
N LYS A 375 16.90 -3.75 -10.16
CA LYS A 375 17.14 -5.01 -10.87
C LYS A 375 16.94 -6.23 -9.98
N ILE A 376 16.42 -7.28 -10.57
CA ILE A 376 16.31 -8.61 -9.95
C ILE A 376 17.00 -9.60 -10.87
N LYS A 377 18.00 -10.29 -10.34
CA LYS A 377 18.72 -11.37 -11.04
C LYS A 377 18.28 -12.70 -10.44
N ILE A 378 17.88 -13.63 -11.29
CA ILE A 378 17.33 -14.93 -10.89
C ILE A 378 18.04 -16.00 -11.69
N LYS A 379 18.50 -17.05 -10.98
CA LYS A 379 19.07 -18.24 -11.59
C LYS A 379 18.22 -19.46 -11.25
N ILE A 380 17.81 -20.17 -12.30
CA ILE A 380 17.07 -21.42 -12.20
C ILE A 380 17.83 -22.46 -13.00
N GLU A 381 18.07 -23.60 -12.38
CA GLU A 381 18.74 -24.75 -12.99
C GLU A 381 17.73 -25.89 -13.23
N ASN A 382 17.94 -26.63 -14.31
CA ASN A 382 17.15 -27.84 -14.63
C ASN A 382 15.62 -27.59 -14.77
N ALA A 383 15.22 -26.42 -15.25
CA ALA A 383 13.83 -26.17 -15.58
C ALA A 383 13.35 -27.11 -16.68
N LYS A 384 12.10 -27.57 -16.59
CA LYS A 384 11.44 -28.42 -17.58
C LYS A 384 10.62 -27.58 -18.55
N ALA A 385 10.39 -28.11 -19.74
CA ALA A 385 9.50 -27.46 -20.69
C ALA A 385 8.09 -27.28 -20.12
N GLY A 386 7.53 -26.06 -20.26
CA GLY A 386 6.19 -25.71 -19.76
C GLY A 386 6.16 -25.23 -18.30
N GLN A 387 7.29 -25.29 -17.60
CA GLN A 387 7.38 -24.69 -16.25
C GLN A 387 7.40 -23.17 -16.31
N LYS A 388 6.91 -22.57 -15.23
CA LYS A 388 6.82 -21.13 -15.02
C LYS A 388 7.39 -20.77 -13.66
N LEU A 389 7.88 -19.54 -13.53
CA LEU A 389 8.33 -18.98 -12.28
C LEU A 389 7.28 -18.00 -11.75
N PHE A 390 6.80 -18.21 -10.55
CA PHE A 390 6.02 -17.25 -9.78
C PHE A 390 6.91 -16.42 -8.90
N LEU A 391 6.75 -15.11 -8.99
CA LEU A 391 7.37 -14.14 -8.08
C LEU A 391 6.27 -13.35 -7.37
N PRO A 392 6.21 -13.37 -6.02
CA PRO A 392 5.25 -12.58 -5.27
C PRO A 392 5.62 -11.09 -5.26
N ILE A 393 5.94 -10.55 -6.43
CA ILE A 393 6.28 -9.14 -6.70
C ILE A 393 5.13 -8.54 -7.50
N THR A 394 4.73 -7.33 -7.16
CA THR A 394 3.67 -6.62 -7.87
C THR A 394 4.03 -6.39 -9.33
N TYR A 395 3.16 -6.83 -10.23
CA TYR A 395 3.26 -6.55 -11.65
C TYR A 395 3.02 -5.07 -11.94
N ASP A 396 3.87 -4.48 -12.76
CA ASP A 396 3.71 -3.15 -13.31
C ASP A 396 4.23 -3.13 -14.76
N THR A 397 3.70 -2.26 -15.59
CA THR A 397 4.12 -2.11 -17.00
C THR A 397 5.54 -1.53 -17.15
N GLY A 398 6.13 -1.06 -16.05
CA GLY A 398 7.52 -0.60 -15.99
C GLY A 398 8.54 -1.73 -15.90
N TRP A 399 8.13 -2.97 -15.67
CA TRP A 399 9.03 -4.11 -15.69
C TRP A 399 9.44 -4.49 -17.10
N THR A 400 10.72 -4.80 -17.29
CA THR A 400 11.29 -5.42 -18.49
C THR A 400 12.13 -6.62 -18.08
N GLY A 401 12.10 -7.69 -18.90
CA GLY A 401 12.77 -8.94 -18.61
C GLY A 401 13.70 -9.39 -19.74
N VAL A 402 14.80 -10.02 -19.35
CA VAL A 402 15.72 -10.72 -20.24
C VAL A 402 16.00 -12.09 -19.65
N ASN A 403 15.97 -13.16 -20.45
CA ASN A 403 16.30 -14.53 -20.04
C ASN A 403 17.31 -15.12 -21.03
N ASN A 404 18.50 -15.49 -20.55
CA ASN A 404 19.62 -15.98 -21.38
C ASN A 404 19.96 -15.03 -22.55
N GLY A 405 19.88 -13.71 -22.34
CA GLY A 405 20.16 -12.68 -23.34
C GLY A 405 19.02 -12.37 -24.31
N GLU A 406 17.88 -13.04 -24.23
CA GLU A 406 16.70 -12.79 -25.04
C GLU A 406 15.59 -12.09 -24.24
N VAL A 407 14.75 -11.31 -24.92
CA VAL A 407 13.62 -10.62 -24.27
C VAL A 407 12.67 -11.63 -23.65
N GLN A 408 12.32 -11.41 -22.39
CA GLN A 408 11.42 -12.22 -21.59
C GLN A 408 10.10 -11.51 -21.40
N ASP A 409 9.01 -12.16 -21.79
CA ASP A 409 7.67 -11.68 -21.48
C ASP A 409 7.36 -11.85 -19.99
N ILE A 410 6.74 -10.82 -19.43
CA ILE A 410 6.35 -10.79 -18.01
C ILE A 410 4.83 -10.85 -17.95
N ASN A 411 4.32 -11.94 -17.39
CA ASN A 411 2.89 -12.19 -17.26
C ASN A 411 2.39 -11.76 -15.88
N ARG A 412 1.12 -11.34 -15.81
CA ARG A 412 0.42 -11.04 -14.56
C ARG A 412 -0.47 -12.21 -14.18
N ILE A 413 -0.35 -12.70 -12.94
CA ILE A 413 -1.22 -13.75 -12.38
C ILE A 413 -1.77 -13.29 -11.02
N PHE A 414 -2.86 -13.92 -10.57
CA PHE A 414 -3.53 -13.63 -9.30
C PHE A 414 -3.75 -12.13 -9.10
N ASN A 415 -4.28 -11.46 -10.13
CA ASN A 415 -4.52 -10.02 -10.21
C ASN A 415 -3.25 -9.14 -10.22
N THR A 416 -2.19 -9.48 -9.47
CA THR A 416 -1.14 -8.53 -9.16
C THR A 416 0.30 -9.06 -9.21
N TYR A 417 0.52 -10.36 -9.27
CA TYR A 417 1.89 -10.91 -9.17
C TYR A 417 2.51 -11.23 -10.54
N ILE A 418 3.83 -11.31 -10.54
CA ILE A 418 4.62 -11.63 -11.74
C ILE A 418 4.70 -13.15 -11.96
N SER A 419 4.55 -13.56 -13.21
CA SER A 419 4.89 -14.89 -13.69
C SER A 419 5.74 -14.80 -14.97
N LEU A 420 6.71 -15.72 -15.10
CA LEU A 420 7.64 -15.83 -16.22
C LEU A 420 7.62 -17.25 -16.77
N ASP A 421 7.53 -17.39 -18.08
CA ASP A 421 7.69 -18.71 -18.72
C ASP A 421 9.17 -19.11 -18.72
N LEU A 422 9.46 -20.36 -18.33
CA LEU A 422 10.84 -20.87 -18.26
C LEU A 422 11.18 -21.64 -19.54
N LYS A 423 12.45 -21.50 -19.97
CA LYS A 423 13.05 -22.33 -21.00
C LYS A 423 13.55 -23.63 -20.38
N GLU A 424 13.55 -24.70 -21.15
CA GLU A 424 14.14 -25.97 -20.70
C GLU A 424 15.64 -25.78 -20.39
N GLY A 425 16.08 -26.33 -19.26
CA GLY A 425 17.46 -26.21 -18.78
C GLY A 425 17.69 -25.00 -17.86
N THR A 426 18.81 -24.32 -18.05
CA THR A 426 19.21 -23.18 -17.21
C THR A 426 18.60 -21.89 -17.71
N ASN A 427 18.04 -21.11 -16.77
CA ASN A 427 17.50 -19.79 -17.00
C ASN A 427 18.26 -18.77 -16.14
N GLU A 428 18.89 -17.79 -16.79
CA GLU A 428 19.49 -16.62 -16.19
C GLU A 428 18.63 -15.41 -16.53
N ILE A 429 17.78 -15.00 -15.59
CA ILE A 429 16.77 -13.99 -15.79
C ILE A 429 17.20 -12.70 -15.11
N GLU A 430 17.15 -11.59 -15.84
CA GLU A 430 17.30 -10.23 -15.29
C GLU A 430 15.98 -9.47 -15.53
N LEU A 431 15.34 -9.03 -14.44
CA LEU A 431 14.21 -8.10 -14.47
C LEU A 431 14.72 -6.71 -14.11
N THR A 432 14.31 -5.71 -14.87
CA THR A 432 14.64 -4.30 -14.59
C THR A 432 13.35 -3.49 -14.49
N PHE A 433 13.21 -2.72 -13.42
CA PHE A 433 12.04 -1.86 -13.20
C PHE A 433 12.37 -0.39 -13.47
N ILE A 434 11.60 0.23 -14.36
CA ILE A 434 11.59 1.68 -14.57
C ILE A 434 10.11 2.11 -14.57
N PRO A 435 9.68 3.01 -13.67
CA PRO A 435 8.28 3.42 -13.61
C PRO A 435 7.73 3.83 -14.98
N ALA A 436 6.54 3.33 -15.30
CA ALA A 436 5.88 3.63 -16.56
C ALA A 436 5.82 5.14 -16.78
N LYS A 437 6.13 5.59 -18.02
CA LYS A 437 6.19 7.02 -18.41
C LYS A 437 7.34 7.84 -17.81
N MET A 438 8.16 7.32 -16.92
CA MET A 438 9.34 8.03 -16.41
C MET A 438 10.30 8.40 -17.55
N LYS A 439 10.55 7.46 -18.48
CA LYS A 439 11.37 7.70 -19.67
C LYS A 439 10.82 8.86 -20.50
N LEU A 440 9.51 8.83 -20.78
CA LEU A 440 8.84 9.93 -21.50
C LEU A 440 8.95 11.27 -20.76
N GLY A 441 8.78 11.24 -19.41
CA GLY A 441 8.93 12.43 -18.57
C GLY A 441 10.34 13.02 -18.65
N ILE A 442 11.37 12.18 -18.60
CA ILE A 442 12.78 12.61 -18.76
C ILE A 442 13.04 13.18 -20.15
N GLU A 443 12.58 12.49 -21.20
CA GLU A 443 12.73 12.94 -22.60
C GLU A 443 12.07 14.32 -22.83
N LEU A 444 10.84 14.50 -22.33
CA LEU A 444 10.14 15.79 -22.40
C LEU A 444 10.84 16.90 -21.61
N SER A 445 11.38 16.56 -20.43
CA SER A 445 12.13 17.52 -19.61
C SER A 445 13.41 17.97 -20.28
N ILE A 446 14.17 17.03 -20.86
CA ILE A 446 15.39 17.32 -21.63
C ILE A 446 15.04 18.15 -22.86
N ALA A 447 14.04 17.76 -23.64
CA ALA A 447 13.59 18.51 -24.82
C ALA A 447 13.19 19.94 -24.46
N THR A 448 12.44 20.11 -23.35
CA THR A 448 12.04 21.42 -22.85
C THR A 448 13.27 22.27 -22.46
N LEU A 449 14.23 21.68 -21.77
CA LEU A 449 15.48 22.36 -21.39
C LEU A 449 16.26 22.80 -22.62
N VAL A 450 16.42 21.93 -23.62
CA VAL A 450 17.08 22.26 -24.89
C VAL A 450 16.37 23.41 -25.60
N ILE A 451 15.05 23.38 -25.69
CA ILE A 451 14.25 24.47 -26.29
C ILE A 451 14.48 25.79 -25.55
N ILE A 452 14.50 25.79 -24.23
CA ILE A 452 14.77 26.98 -23.40
C ILE A 452 16.18 27.52 -23.66
N LEU A 453 17.19 26.66 -23.73
CA LEU A 453 18.57 27.04 -23.99
C LEU A 453 18.75 27.63 -25.41
N VAL A 454 18.18 26.94 -26.41
CA VAL A 454 18.21 27.41 -27.80
C VAL A 454 17.53 28.78 -27.96
N TYR A 455 16.35 28.91 -27.31
CA TYR A 455 15.64 30.20 -27.28
C TYR A 455 16.46 31.28 -26.59
N THR A 456 16.99 31.02 -25.40
CA THR A 456 17.66 32.02 -24.57
C THR A 456 18.99 32.49 -25.18
N PHE A 457 19.83 31.56 -25.67
CA PHE A 457 21.18 31.85 -26.16
C PHE A 457 21.27 32.09 -27.67
N GLY A 458 20.33 31.53 -28.43
CA GLY A 458 20.28 31.64 -29.88
C GLY A 458 19.20 32.60 -30.38
N ILE A 459 17.95 32.13 -30.36
CA ILE A 459 16.81 32.78 -31.05
C ILE A 459 16.53 34.17 -30.48
N LYS A 460 16.58 34.34 -29.15
CA LYS A 460 16.31 35.63 -28.49
C LYS A 460 17.28 36.74 -28.95
N LYS A 461 18.52 36.40 -29.35
CA LYS A 461 19.49 37.38 -29.88
C LYS A 461 19.14 37.82 -31.31
N LEU A 462 18.49 36.94 -32.09
CA LEU A 462 18.08 37.19 -33.47
C LEU A 462 16.75 37.90 -33.59
N ILE A 463 15.90 37.81 -32.56
CA ILE A 463 14.56 38.42 -32.56
C ILE A 463 14.75 39.88 -32.14
N LYS A 464 14.25 40.77 -32.98
CA LYS A 464 14.18 42.20 -32.70
C LYS A 464 13.16 42.41 -31.57
N LYS A 465 13.61 43.04 -30.48
CA LYS A 465 12.76 43.34 -29.32
C LYS A 465 11.54 44.18 -29.78
N ASP A 466 10.37 43.83 -29.26
CA ASP A 466 9.10 44.44 -29.60
C ASP A 466 8.67 44.24 -31.11
N GLY A 467 9.39 43.40 -31.83
CA GLY A 467 9.04 42.99 -33.20
C GLY A 467 7.82 42.04 -33.24
N ILE A 468 7.31 41.80 -34.44
CA ILE A 468 6.14 40.93 -34.65
C ILE A 468 6.42 39.52 -34.11
N LEU A 469 7.62 38.96 -34.37
CA LEU A 469 8.03 37.64 -33.89
C LEU A 469 8.10 37.54 -32.36
N ASP A 470 8.63 38.57 -31.68
CA ASP A 470 8.68 38.64 -30.23
C ASP A 470 7.26 38.61 -29.62
N LYS A 471 6.34 39.43 -30.19
CA LYS A 471 4.92 39.44 -29.78
C LYS A 471 4.23 38.10 -30.01
N ILE A 472 4.49 37.44 -31.15
CA ILE A 472 3.91 36.13 -31.46
C ILE A 472 4.40 35.09 -30.44
N ILE A 473 5.69 35.02 -30.15
CA ILE A 473 6.25 34.03 -29.21
C ILE A 473 5.70 34.24 -27.78
N VAL A 474 5.66 35.49 -27.33
CA VAL A 474 5.14 35.83 -26.00
C VAL A 474 3.63 35.48 -25.91
N ASN A 475 2.84 35.83 -26.92
CA ASN A 475 1.41 35.54 -26.94
C ASN A 475 1.13 34.04 -27.06
N LEU A 476 1.91 33.31 -27.86
CA LEU A 476 1.82 31.85 -28.00
C LEU A 476 2.15 31.15 -26.67
N GLY A 477 3.26 31.54 -26.03
CA GLY A 477 3.65 31.04 -24.72
C GLY A 477 2.60 31.31 -23.65
N PHE A 478 2.05 32.51 -23.63
CA PHE A 478 0.96 32.89 -22.74
C PHE A 478 -0.33 32.08 -23.04
N GLY A 479 -0.66 31.91 -24.33
CA GLY A 479 -1.79 31.09 -24.76
C GLY A 479 -1.65 29.61 -24.31
N ILE A 480 -0.48 29.02 -24.53
CA ILE A 480 -0.20 27.64 -24.09
C ILE A 480 -0.31 27.53 -22.55
N TYR A 481 0.26 28.50 -21.82
CA TYR A 481 0.15 28.55 -20.36
C TYR A 481 -1.31 28.60 -19.90
N ILE A 482 -2.12 29.45 -20.52
CA ILE A 482 -3.57 29.54 -20.22
C ILE A 482 -4.26 28.21 -20.53
N ILE A 483 -4.02 27.63 -21.70
CA ILE A 483 -4.65 26.36 -22.12
C ILE A 483 -4.30 25.25 -21.12
N ILE A 484 -3.05 25.09 -20.73
CA ILE A 484 -2.62 24.07 -19.76
C ILE A 484 -3.26 24.34 -18.40
N THR A 485 -3.20 25.58 -17.91
CA THR A 485 -3.72 25.94 -16.58
C THR A 485 -5.24 25.82 -16.53
N VAL A 486 -5.93 26.42 -17.49
CA VAL A 486 -7.39 26.35 -17.57
C VAL A 486 -7.87 24.94 -17.86
N GLY A 487 -7.18 24.21 -18.77
CA GLY A 487 -7.52 22.84 -19.13
C GLY A 487 -7.35 21.88 -17.93
N PHE A 488 -6.29 22.05 -17.14
CA PHE A 488 -6.10 21.25 -15.93
C PHE A 488 -7.21 21.51 -14.90
N TYR A 489 -7.46 22.76 -14.57
CA TYR A 489 -8.53 23.12 -13.62
C TYR A 489 -9.92 22.75 -14.15
N PHE A 490 -10.19 23.03 -15.44
CA PHE A 490 -11.48 22.69 -16.06
C PHE A 490 -11.74 21.19 -16.03
N LYS A 491 -10.72 20.34 -16.30
CA LYS A 491 -10.84 18.89 -16.21
C LYS A 491 -11.22 18.44 -14.80
N VAL A 492 -10.55 18.97 -13.77
CA VAL A 492 -10.86 18.65 -12.37
C VAL A 492 -12.29 19.05 -12.02
N TYR A 493 -12.71 20.27 -12.35
CA TYR A 493 -14.09 20.73 -12.10
C TYR A 493 -15.12 19.94 -12.88
N LEU A 494 -14.85 19.63 -14.15
CA LEU A 494 -15.75 18.84 -14.97
C LEU A 494 -15.94 17.42 -14.40
N MET A 495 -14.87 16.81 -13.92
CA MET A 495 -14.94 15.50 -13.25
C MET A 495 -15.77 15.56 -11.97
N CYS A 496 -15.58 16.57 -11.14
CA CYS A 496 -16.40 16.78 -9.94
C CYS A 496 -17.88 16.98 -10.29
N ILE A 497 -18.18 17.81 -11.28
CA ILE A 497 -19.57 18.04 -11.74
C ILE A 497 -20.19 16.74 -12.28
N ILE A 498 -19.45 15.99 -13.09
CA ILE A 498 -19.94 14.70 -13.63
C ILE A 498 -20.20 13.70 -12.50
N GLN A 499 -19.33 13.60 -11.52
CA GLN A 499 -19.54 12.73 -10.34
C GLN A 499 -20.77 13.16 -9.55
N THR A 500 -20.94 14.46 -9.27
CA THR A 500 -22.12 15.00 -8.59
C THR A 500 -23.41 14.69 -9.35
N ILE A 501 -23.41 14.85 -10.68
CA ILE A 501 -24.57 14.52 -11.52
C ILE A 501 -24.85 13.01 -11.45
N LYS A 502 -23.83 12.15 -11.52
CA LYS A 502 -23.99 10.70 -11.44
C LYS A 502 -24.56 10.24 -10.09
N GLN A 503 -24.12 10.84 -8.99
CA GLN A 503 -24.72 10.61 -7.66
C GLN A 503 -26.17 11.07 -7.62
N TRP A 504 -26.47 12.24 -8.20
CA TRP A 504 -27.82 12.81 -8.22
C TRP A 504 -28.83 11.97 -9.00
N ILE A 505 -28.39 11.30 -10.07
CA ILE A 505 -29.24 10.41 -10.90
C ILE A 505 -29.12 8.93 -10.48
N GLY A 506 -28.45 8.63 -9.34
CA GLY A 506 -28.39 7.28 -8.79
C GLY A 506 -27.56 6.27 -9.60
N LEU A 507 -26.61 6.74 -10.41
CA LEU A 507 -25.70 5.88 -11.18
C LEU A 507 -24.44 5.48 -10.40
N ILE A 508 -24.19 6.08 -9.24
CA ILE A 508 -23.10 5.73 -8.31
C ILE A 508 -23.66 5.95 -6.89
N GLU A 509 -23.52 4.97 -5.99
CA GLU A 509 -23.78 5.08 -4.56
C GLU A 509 -22.70 5.86 -3.83
#